data_61ee1d971fc5dbb945f024e1d69c0e97
#
_entry.id   61ee1d971fc5dbb945f024e1d69c0e97
#
_cell.length_a   1.000
_cell.length_b   1.000
_cell.length_c   1.000
_cell.angle_alpha   90.00
_cell.angle_beta   90.00
_cell.angle_gamma   90.00
#
_symmetry.space_group_name_H-M   'P 1'
#
loop_
_entity.id
_entity.type
_entity.pdbx_description
1 polymer ?
#
loop_
_entity_poly.entity_id
_entity_poly.type
_entity_poly.pdbx_seq_one_letter_code
_entity_poly.pdbx_strand_id
1 'polypeptide(L)'
;SQASAAGILRYQQVHRFESALEAQLRESRGTVVVPYTGHAEVWFDRGVQRAGPEAAASGARAIEDESKFIDFKRSCMWIGKEHVFIDRM
;
A
#
# COMPACT_ATOMS: atom_id res chain seq x y z
N SER A 1 6.57 18.94 0.08
CA SER A 1 6.04 17.85 -0.75
C SER A 1 4.79 17.25 -0.13
N GLN A 2 4.04 16.50 -0.91
CA GLN A 2 2.85 15.81 -0.42
C GLN A 2 3.20 14.81 0.68
N ALA A 3 4.33 14.12 0.57
CA ALA A 3 4.78 13.15 1.56
C ALA A 3 5.03 13.81 2.91
N SER A 4 5.72 14.96 2.94
CA SER A 4 5.95 15.70 4.17
C SER A 4 4.65 16.18 4.81
N ALA A 5 3.74 16.72 4.02
CA ALA A 5 2.46 17.23 4.53
C ALA A 5 1.58 16.12 5.10
N ALA A 6 1.68 14.91 4.55
CA ALA A 6 0.90 13.76 5.00
C ALA A 6 1.56 12.98 6.15
N GLY A 7 2.80 13.33 6.55
CA GLY A 7 3.53 12.62 7.58
C GLY A 7 3.99 11.23 7.17
N ILE A 8 4.25 11.04 5.91
CA ILE A 8 4.67 9.74 5.36
C ILE A 8 6.15 9.53 5.65
N LEU A 9 6.47 8.41 6.31
CA LEU A 9 7.85 8.02 6.62
C LEU A 9 8.45 7.14 5.53
N ARG A 10 7.63 6.32 4.89
CA ARG A 10 8.08 5.40 3.86
C ARG A 10 6.90 5.05 2.96
N TYR A 11 7.19 4.88 1.69
CA TYR A 11 6.24 4.43 0.69
C TYR A 11 6.90 3.41 -0.23
N GLN A 12 6.22 2.33 -0.52
CA GLN A 12 6.68 1.36 -1.50
C GLN A 12 5.52 0.75 -2.26
N GLN A 13 5.79 0.33 -3.47
CA GLN A 13 4.87 -0.45 -4.30
C GLN A 13 5.48 -1.83 -4.53
N VAL A 14 4.63 -2.85 -4.53
CA VAL A 14 5.01 -4.19 -4.90
C VAL A 14 4.11 -4.62 -6.05
N HIS A 15 4.71 -4.91 -7.20
CA HIS A 15 4.00 -5.36 -8.38
C HIS A 15 4.09 -6.88 -8.48
N ARG A 16 2.98 -7.52 -8.80
CA ARG A 16 2.94 -8.97 -8.93
C ARG A 16 3.89 -9.42 -10.04
N PHE A 17 4.68 -10.43 -9.73
CA PHE A 17 5.57 -11.09 -10.67
C PHE A 17 5.09 -12.55 -10.83
N GLU A 18 4.53 -12.88 -11.98
CA GLU A 18 4.06 -14.23 -12.26
C GLU A 18 5.25 -15.15 -12.47
N SER A 19 5.30 -16.25 -11.74
CA SER A 19 6.39 -17.20 -11.81
C SER A 19 5.94 -18.60 -11.40
N ALA A 20 6.77 -19.60 -11.71
CA ALA A 20 6.54 -20.96 -11.26
C ALA A 20 6.52 -21.07 -9.72
N LEU A 21 7.32 -20.26 -9.04
CA LEU A 21 7.35 -20.23 -7.58
C LEU A 21 6.01 -19.77 -7.01
N GLU A 22 5.39 -18.75 -7.60
CA GLU A 22 4.07 -18.28 -7.18
C GLU A 22 3.04 -19.42 -7.28
N ALA A 23 3.02 -20.12 -8.39
CA ALA A 23 2.11 -21.24 -8.59
C ALA A 23 2.34 -22.35 -7.56
N GLN A 24 3.59 -22.68 -7.27
CA GLN A 24 3.94 -23.68 -6.27
C GLN A 24 3.50 -23.27 -4.87
N LEU A 25 3.67 -22.01 -4.51
CA LEU A 25 3.25 -21.50 -3.20
C LEU A 25 1.74 -21.56 -3.03
N ARG A 26 1.00 -21.18 -4.06
CA ARG A 26 -0.46 -21.25 -4.05
C ARG A 26 -0.96 -22.68 -3.92
N GLU A 27 -0.40 -23.58 -4.72
CA GLU A 27 -0.78 -24.99 -4.73
C GLU A 27 -0.47 -25.67 -3.41
N SER A 28 0.69 -25.41 -2.84
CA SER A 28 1.10 -26.02 -1.59
C SER A 28 0.21 -25.66 -0.40
N ARG A 29 -0.48 -24.51 -0.48
CA ARG A 29 -1.36 -24.02 0.59
C ARG A 29 -2.83 -24.08 0.22
N GLY A 30 -3.13 -24.47 -1.01
CA GLY A 30 -4.52 -24.58 -1.48
C GLY A 30 -5.24 -23.25 -1.63
N THR A 31 -4.52 -22.16 -1.88
CA THR A 31 -5.15 -20.87 -2.08
C THR A 31 -5.82 -20.81 -3.45
N VAL A 32 -7.04 -20.32 -3.50
CA VAL A 32 -7.85 -20.28 -4.72
C VAL A 32 -8.22 -18.86 -5.17
N VAL A 33 -7.97 -17.87 -4.34
CA VAL A 33 -8.26 -16.48 -4.67
C VAL A 33 -7.20 -15.95 -5.63
N VAL A 34 -7.65 -15.32 -6.71
CA VAL A 34 -6.73 -14.74 -7.70
C VAL A 34 -5.99 -13.57 -7.08
N PRO A 35 -4.65 -13.52 -7.22
CA PRO A 35 -3.86 -12.42 -6.66
C PRO A 35 -4.21 -11.09 -7.31
N TYR A 36 -4.10 -10.02 -6.53
CA TYR A 36 -4.14 -8.67 -7.07
C TYR A 36 -2.90 -8.38 -7.92
N THR A 37 -2.97 -7.37 -8.76
CA THR A 37 -1.86 -6.94 -9.61
C THR A 37 -0.65 -6.46 -8.79
N GLY A 38 -0.93 -5.92 -7.62
CA GLY A 38 0.12 -5.45 -6.72
C GLY A 38 -0.47 -4.80 -5.49
N HIS A 39 0.39 -4.26 -4.65
CA HIS A 39 -0.05 -3.50 -3.49
C HIS A 39 0.93 -2.35 -3.23
N ALA A 40 0.48 -1.39 -2.45
CA ALA A 40 1.31 -0.31 -1.96
C ALA A 40 1.26 -0.29 -0.43
N GLU A 41 2.36 0.05 0.19
CA GLU A 41 2.47 0.17 1.63
C GLU A 41 2.98 1.55 1.99
N VAL A 42 2.36 2.15 2.99
CA VAL A 42 2.70 3.49 3.48
C VAL A 42 2.91 3.44 4.97
N TRP A 43 4.05 3.94 5.43
CA TRP A 43 4.37 4.06 6.86
C TRP A 43 4.13 5.49 7.29
N PHE A 44 3.36 5.67 8.37
CA PHE A 44 3.01 6.97 8.91
C PHE A 44 3.61 7.15 10.31
N ASP A 45 3.94 8.39 10.63
CA ASP A 45 4.27 8.76 12.00
C ASP A 45 2.96 9.00 12.77
N ARG A 46 2.79 8.30 13.89
CA ARG A 46 1.61 8.43 14.74
C ARG A 46 1.48 9.80 15.39
N GLY A 47 2.61 10.48 15.59
CA GLY A 47 2.63 11.79 16.23
C GLY A 47 2.22 12.92 15.32
N VAL A 48 2.09 12.68 14.01
CA VAL A 48 1.74 13.72 13.05
C VAL A 48 0.23 13.85 12.93
N GLN A 49 -0.29 15.05 13.20
CA GLN A 49 -1.70 15.34 12.95
C GLN A 49 -1.93 15.55 11.46
N ARG A 50 -2.94 14.87 10.95
CA ARG A 50 -3.33 14.95 9.54
C ARG A 50 -4.61 15.75 9.36
N ALA A 51 -4.81 16.71 10.25
CA ALA A 51 -5.95 17.63 10.20
C ALA A 51 -5.49 18.97 9.63
N GLY A 52 -6.43 19.71 9.08
CA GLY A 52 -6.19 21.04 8.57
C GLY A 52 -6.25 21.15 7.05
N PRO A 53 -6.29 22.39 6.52
CA PRO A 53 -6.49 22.62 5.09
C PRO A 53 -5.38 22.03 4.21
N GLU A 54 -4.12 22.11 4.65
CA GLU A 54 -2.99 21.60 3.87
C GLU A 54 -3.04 20.07 3.75
N ALA A 55 -3.33 19.38 4.85
CA ALA A 55 -3.43 17.93 4.85
C ALA A 55 -4.61 17.46 3.98
N ALA A 56 -5.75 18.14 4.08
CA ALA A 56 -6.91 17.82 3.28
C ALA A 56 -6.66 18.04 1.78
N ALA A 57 -6.02 19.13 1.42
CA ALA A 57 -5.69 19.43 0.02
C ALA A 57 -4.68 18.44 -0.54
N SER A 58 -3.66 18.08 0.24
CA SER A 58 -2.65 17.11 -0.14
C SER A 58 -3.27 15.72 -0.35
N GLY A 59 -4.16 15.31 0.56
CA GLY A 59 -4.88 14.04 0.45
C GLY A 59 -5.78 13.99 -0.77
N ALA A 60 -6.49 15.08 -1.06
CA ALA A 60 -7.36 15.15 -2.23
C ALA A 60 -6.57 15.03 -3.54
N ARG A 61 -5.41 15.67 -3.62
CA ARG A 61 -4.54 15.55 -4.79
C ARG A 61 -4.00 14.13 -4.95
N ALA A 62 -3.63 13.48 -3.86
CA ALA A 62 -3.16 12.11 -3.89
C ALA A 62 -4.22 11.16 -4.42
N ILE A 63 -5.46 11.29 -3.96
CA ILE A 63 -6.58 10.48 -4.44
C ILE A 63 -6.83 10.72 -5.93
N GLU A 64 -6.80 11.97 -6.36
CA GLU A 64 -6.98 12.31 -7.77
C GLU A 64 -5.91 11.65 -8.64
N ASP A 65 -4.64 11.73 -8.23
CA ASP A 65 -3.55 11.09 -8.96
C ASP A 65 -3.70 9.56 -8.98
N GLU A 66 -4.04 8.95 -7.85
CA GLU A 66 -4.24 7.51 -7.75
C GLU A 66 -5.39 7.02 -8.63
N SER A 67 -6.46 7.81 -8.76
CA SER A 67 -7.62 7.43 -9.57
C SER A 67 -7.30 7.25 -11.04
N LYS A 68 -6.16 7.79 -11.50
CA LYS A 68 -5.72 7.66 -12.88
C LYS A 68 -5.20 6.27 -13.24
N PHE A 69 -4.80 5.48 -12.24
CA PHE A 69 -4.22 4.16 -12.47
C PHE A 69 -4.72 3.07 -11.52
N ILE A 70 -5.49 3.41 -10.49
CA ILE A 70 -6.05 2.45 -9.54
C ILE A 70 -7.55 2.31 -9.77
N ASP A 71 -8.02 1.08 -9.93
CA ASP A 71 -9.44 0.79 -9.93
C ASP A 71 -9.91 0.63 -8.48
N PHE A 72 -10.38 1.73 -7.88
CA PHE A 72 -10.78 1.73 -6.48
C PHE A 72 -11.91 0.74 -6.17
N LYS A 73 -12.78 0.45 -7.14
CA LYS A 73 -13.89 -0.48 -6.92
C LYS A 73 -13.44 -1.92 -6.78
N ARG A 74 -12.27 -2.25 -7.36
CA ARG A 74 -11.69 -3.60 -7.32
C ARG A 74 -10.50 -3.69 -6.38
N SER A 75 -10.23 -2.61 -5.66
CA SER A 75 -9.13 -2.54 -4.70
C SER A 75 -9.68 -2.60 -3.29
N CYS A 76 -8.83 -2.93 -2.35
CA CYS A 76 -9.14 -2.85 -0.94
C CYS A 76 -8.09 -2.05 -0.21
N MET A 77 -8.45 -1.51 0.93
CA MET A 77 -7.52 -0.77 1.79
C MET A 77 -7.72 -1.21 3.23
N TRP A 78 -6.63 -1.22 3.98
CA TRP A 78 -6.68 -1.56 5.40
C TRP A 78 -5.49 -0.94 6.10
N ILE A 79 -5.60 -0.83 7.42
CA ILE A 79 -4.57 -0.26 8.27
C ILE A 79 -4.06 -1.36 9.20
N GLY A 80 -2.74 -1.48 9.31
CA GLY A 80 -2.13 -2.47 10.16
C GLY A 80 -1.02 -1.87 10.99
N LYS A 81 -0.50 -2.70 11.88
CA LYS A 81 0.67 -2.39 12.68
C LYS A 81 1.78 -3.34 12.28
N GLU A 82 2.94 -2.80 11.93
CA GLU A 82 4.06 -3.61 11.48
C GLU A 82 4.69 -4.38 12.65
N HIS A 83 4.95 -5.65 12.42
CA HIS A 83 5.71 -6.51 13.31
C HIS A 83 6.79 -7.20 12.49
N VAL A 84 8.04 -6.87 12.76
CA VAL A 84 9.18 -7.46 12.05
C VAL A 84 9.63 -8.70 12.82
N PHE A 85 9.55 -9.86 12.18
CA PHE A 85 9.98 -11.13 12.77
C PHE A 85 11.38 -11.51 12.33
N ILE A 86 11.73 -11.20 11.08
CA ILE A 86 13.06 -11.46 10.53
C ILE A 86 13.45 -10.27 9.65
N ASP A 87 14.61 -9.70 9.91
CA ASP A 87 15.16 -8.62 9.11
C ASP A 87 16.66 -8.88 8.94
N ARG A 88 17.03 -9.37 7.75
CA ARG A 88 18.42 -9.71 7.41
C ARG A 88 18.94 -8.92 6.22
N MET A 89 18.22 -7.87 5.83
CA MET A 89 18.54 -7.06 4.66
C MET A 89 19.40 -5.86 5.01
#